data_40f3505470d2790d46a0faabe6762669
#
_entry.id   40f3505470d2790d46a0faabe6762669
#
_cell.length_a   1.000
_cell.length_b   1.000
_cell.length_c   1.000
_cell.angle_alpha   90.00
_cell.angle_beta   90.00
_cell.angle_gamma   90.00
#
_symmetry.space_group_name_H-M   'P 1'
#
loop_
_entity.id
_entity.type
_entity.pdbx_description
1 polymer ?
#
loop_
_entity_poly.entity_id
_entity_poly.type
_entity_poly.pdbx_seq_one_letter_code
_entity_poly.pdbx_strand_id
1 'polypeptide(L)'
;MILTSLSRASAPAKVVLFGEHFVVYGSPAILGSIDRRIRVSAQIIRPPQIIIRSDTGFSASFTVNKLYECGTNLSEAQKFTYPLYFATHEVISGSLNAKAAKLGVEIDIHSDIPYGIGLGSSAASCVATVAAVGSLFLKRDRHWIFTRAHRAERLIHKSSSGGDCYVSTFGGLIYYVRNGKNRKIKTRRSVSLILVNTGIKHSTKALVSLVENFRNQNTSLFDDLANSATHICDQAALALTEDNPVKLGRLMSRNHRLLETLGVSTEETDNLVRYCLDSGAYGAKLTGAGGGGSVIALVPDEYKTEFGYKLLKKYSYQCIPVQIRSYGLLKY
;
A
#
# COMPACT_ATOMS: atom_id res chain seq x y z
N MET A 1 -27.77 -2.81 29.67
CA MET A 1 -26.55 -1.98 29.60
C MET A 1 -25.79 -2.41 28.36
N ILE A 2 -25.85 -1.67 27.25
CA ILE A 2 -25.02 -1.95 26.08
C ILE A 2 -23.65 -1.40 26.48
N LEU A 3 -22.71 -2.30 26.80
CA LEU A 3 -21.30 -1.93 26.89
C LEU A 3 -20.93 -1.27 25.58
N THR A 4 -20.48 -0.04 25.61
CA THR A 4 -19.85 0.64 24.49
C THR A 4 -18.56 -0.13 24.17
N SER A 5 -18.67 -1.17 23.35
CA SER A 5 -17.50 -1.93 22.96
C SER A 5 -16.68 -1.08 22.00
N LEU A 6 -15.55 -0.58 22.47
CA LEU A 6 -14.53 0.07 21.67
C LEU A 6 -13.56 -0.99 21.16
N SER A 7 -13.31 -0.99 19.88
CA SER A 7 -12.32 -1.86 19.23
C SER A 7 -11.26 -1.03 18.53
N ARG A 8 -10.02 -1.48 18.55
CA ARG A 8 -8.91 -0.82 17.89
C ARG A 8 -8.12 -1.81 17.02
N ALA A 9 -7.70 -1.34 15.86
CA ALA A 9 -6.80 -2.09 15.00
C ALA A 9 -5.83 -1.14 14.31
N SER A 10 -4.70 -1.66 13.87
CA SER A 10 -3.79 -0.91 13.03
C SER A 10 -3.18 -1.78 11.94
N ALA A 11 -3.01 -1.22 10.74
CA ALA A 11 -2.39 -1.87 9.61
C ALA A 11 -1.22 -1.02 9.07
N PRO A 12 -0.11 -1.66 8.66
CA PRO A 12 1.05 -0.94 8.15
C PRO A 12 0.84 -0.46 6.72
N ALA A 13 1.52 0.61 6.37
CA ALA A 13 1.83 0.98 5.00
C ALA A 13 2.74 -0.04 4.33
N LYS A 14 2.97 0.11 3.03
CA LYS A 14 3.83 -0.77 2.25
C LYS A 14 4.77 0.02 1.34
N VAL A 15 5.82 -0.66 0.91
CA VAL A 15 6.62 -0.28 -0.25
C VAL A 15 6.64 -1.43 -1.26
N VAL A 16 6.71 -1.11 -2.54
CA VAL A 16 7.02 -2.08 -3.59
C VAL A 16 8.52 -2.02 -3.83
N LEU A 17 9.22 -3.11 -3.53
CA LEU A 17 10.65 -3.22 -3.78
C LEU A 17 10.89 -3.64 -5.22
N PHE A 18 10.09 -4.56 -5.73
CA PHE A 18 10.22 -5.12 -7.08
C PHE A 18 8.86 -5.55 -7.63
N GLY A 19 8.71 -5.54 -8.97
CA GLY A 19 7.56 -6.11 -9.66
C GLY A 19 6.38 -5.17 -9.85
N GLU A 20 6.59 -3.84 -9.72
CA GLU A 20 5.59 -2.83 -10.06
C GLU A 20 5.02 -3.09 -11.46
N HIS A 21 3.73 -2.87 -11.66
CA HIS A 21 2.96 -3.10 -12.89
C HIS A 21 2.91 -4.57 -13.32
N PHE A 22 4.05 -5.26 -13.47
CA PHE A 22 4.12 -6.64 -13.93
C PHE A 22 3.32 -7.61 -13.05
N VAL A 23 3.16 -7.31 -11.75
CA VAL A 23 2.37 -8.12 -10.81
C VAL A 23 0.89 -8.22 -11.19
N VAL A 24 0.35 -7.22 -11.88
CA VAL A 24 -1.03 -7.23 -12.38
C VAL A 24 -1.21 -8.27 -13.48
N TYR A 25 -0.14 -8.58 -14.21
CA TYR A 25 -0.10 -9.52 -15.32
C TYR A 25 0.48 -10.89 -14.97
N GLY A 26 0.68 -11.16 -13.68
CA GLY A 26 1.06 -12.49 -13.18
C GLY A 26 2.51 -12.68 -12.79
N SER A 27 3.40 -11.71 -13.10
CA SER A 27 4.76 -11.74 -12.58
C SER A 27 4.78 -11.56 -11.06
N PRO A 28 5.79 -12.07 -10.35
CA PRO A 28 5.92 -11.85 -8.93
C PRO A 28 6.26 -10.40 -8.59
N ALA A 29 5.96 -10.00 -7.35
CA ALA A 29 6.42 -8.77 -6.74
C ALA A 29 7.04 -9.03 -5.37
N ILE A 30 7.96 -8.17 -4.94
CA ILE A 30 8.42 -8.16 -3.55
C ILE A 30 7.86 -6.90 -2.88
N LEU A 31 7.01 -7.13 -1.88
CA LEU A 31 6.31 -6.12 -1.12
C LEU A 31 6.81 -6.12 0.32
N GLY A 32 7.03 -4.94 0.90
CA GLY A 32 7.43 -4.81 2.29
C GLY A 32 6.44 -4.00 3.12
N SER A 33 6.02 -4.51 4.28
CA SER A 33 5.32 -3.69 5.27
C SER A 33 6.32 -2.79 5.99
N ILE A 34 5.98 -1.52 6.18
CA ILE A 34 6.86 -0.54 6.81
C ILE A 34 6.35 -0.07 8.17
N ASP A 35 7.18 0.67 8.88
CA ASP A 35 6.93 1.19 10.23
C ASP A 35 5.97 2.40 10.29
N ARG A 36 5.26 2.72 9.23
CA ARG A 36 4.19 3.71 9.17
C ARG A 36 2.85 3.00 9.15
N ARG A 37 1.89 3.47 9.95
CA ARG A 37 0.64 2.73 10.17
C ARG A 37 -0.59 3.63 10.05
N ILE A 38 -1.70 3.01 9.67
CA ILE A 38 -3.05 3.53 9.89
C ILE A 38 -3.59 2.88 11.17
N ARG A 39 -4.09 3.69 12.09
CA ARG A 39 -4.80 3.24 13.30
C ARG A 39 -6.27 3.56 13.14
N VAL A 40 -7.11 2.61 13.47
CA VAL A 40 -8.57 2.75 13.44
C VAL A 40 -9.11 2.37 14.80
N SER A 41 -9.93 3.26 15.36
CA SER A 41 -10.85 2.93 16.47
C SER A 41 -12.27 2.88 15.93
N ALA A 42 -13.04 1.90 16.39
CA ALA A 42 -14.43 1.72 16.03
C ALA A 42 -15.27 1.48 17.27
N GLN A 43 -16.43 2.11 17.35
CA GLN A 43 -17.38 1.94 18.44
C GLN A 43 -18.82 1.82 17.91
N ILE A 44 -19.64 1.05 18.64
CA ILE A 44 -21.04 0.92 18.33
C ILE A 44 -21.78 2.18 18.79
N ILE A 45 -22.63 2.72 17.92
CA ILE A 45 -23.53 3.84 18.22
C ILE A 45 -24.99 3.45 18.01
N ARG A 46 -25.91 4.13 18.67
CA ARG A 46 -27.36 3.82 18.59
C ARG A 46 -28.02 4.24 17.28
N PRO A 47 -27.72 5.44 16.71
CA PRO A 47 -28.27 5.76 15.37
C PRO A 47 -27.74 4.75 14.35
N PRO A 48 -28.57 4.22 13.43
CA PRO A 48 -28.12 3.28 12.42
C PRO A 48 -27.35 3.99 11.30
N GLN A 49 -26.21 4.57 11.69
CA GLN A 49 -25.34 5.35 10.82
C GLN A 49 -23.90 4.78 10.85
N ILE A 50 -23.19 4.92 9.76
CA ILE A 50 -21.74 4.72 9.70
C ILE A 50 -21.13 6.12 9.62
N ILE A 51 -20.46 6.52 10.69
CA ILE A 51 -19.77 7.82 10.78
C ILE A 51 -18.27 7.53 10.65
N ILE A 52 -17.61 8.21 9.72
CA ILE A 52 -16.17 8.05 9.46
C ILE A 52 -15.52 9.42 9.63
N ARG A 53 -14.52 9.50 10.51
CA ARG A 53 -13.68 10.68 10.71
C ARG A 53 -12.22 10.33 10.48
N SER A 54 -11.47 11.26 9.92
CA SER A 54 -10.03 11.12 9.73
C SER A 54 -9.31 12.37 10.25
N ASP A 55 -8.14 12.19 10.82
CA ASP A 55 -7.23 13.27 11.21
C ASP A 55 -6.73 14.11 10.02
N THR A 56 -6.93 13.63 8.80
CA THR A 56 -6.69 14.40 7.56
C THR A 56 -7.82 15.40 7.23
N GLY A 57 -8.80 15.55 8.10
CA GLY A 57 -9.90 16.51 7.98
C GLY A 57 -11.14 15.99 7.23
N PHE A 58 -11.14 14.75 6.74
CA PHE A 58 -12.32 14.16 6.11
C PHE A 58 -13.28 13.60 7.16
N SER A 59 -14.55 13.96 7.03
CA SER A 59 -15.66 13.40 7.83
C SER A 59 -16.86 13.14 6.94
N ALA A 60 -17.45 11.96 7.05
CA ALA A 60 -18.65 11.58 6.31
C ALA A 60 -19.56 10.69 7.14
N SER A 61 -20.88 10.77 6.83
CA SER A 61 -21.90 9.92 7.43
C SER A 61 -22.69 9.22 6.33
N PHE A 62 -23.04 7.96 6.61
CA PHE A 62 -23.85 7.09 5.75
C PHE A 62 -24.92 6.40 6.58
N THR A 63 -26.07 6.10 5.99
CA THR A 63 -27.11 5.31 6.65
C THR A 63 -26.81 3.82 6.48
N VAL A 64 -26.83 3.05 7.55
CA VAL A 64 -26.48 1.60 7.53
C VAL A 64 -27.36 0.80 6.57
N ASN A 65 -28.68 1.07 6.56
CA ASN A 65 -29.66 0.31 5.77
C ASN A 65 -29.80 0.79 4.32
N LYS A 66 -29.01 1.75 3.87
CA LYS A 66 -29.00 2.24 2.51
C LYS A 66 -27.72 1.81 1.82
N LEU A 67 -27.83 1.04 0.74
CA LEU A 67 -26.69 0.76 -0.12
C LEU A 67 -26.43 1.99 -0.98
N TYR A 68 -25.27 2.60 -0.82
CA TYR A 68 -24.79 3.68 -1.66
C TYR A 68 -24.00 3.07 -2.82
N GLU A 69 -24.26 3.54 -4.04
CA GLU A 69 -23.50 3.14 -5.22
C GLU A 69 -22.38 4.12 -5.50
N CYS A 70 -21.24 3.61 -5.96
CA CYS A 70 -20.12 4.44 -6.36
C CYS A 70 -20.50 5.27 -7.60
N GLY A 71 -20.55 6.59 -7.46
CA GLY A 71 -20.87 7.52 -8.58
C GLY A 71 -22.25 8.19 -8.49
N THR A 72 -23.12 7.81 -7.55
CA THR A 72 -24.38 8.54 -7.28
C THR A 72 -24.13 9.66 -6.29
N ASN A 73 -24.96 10.70 -6.31
CA ASN A 73 -25.04 11.93 -5.47
C ASN A 73 -24.30 11.90 -4.11
N LEU A 74 -23.01 11.53 -4.12
CA LEU A 74 -22.13 11.53 -2.95
C LEU A 74 -21.35 12.86 -2.87
N SER A 75 -21.24 13.42 -1.66
CA SER A 75 -20.33 14.53 -1.39
C SER A 75 -18.86 14.10 -1.62
N GLU A 76 -17.94 15.05 -1.79
CA GLU A 76 -16.51 14.72 -1.94
C GLU A 76 -15.96 13.94 -0.75
N ALA A 77 -16.36 14.26 0.49
CA ALA A 77 -15.99 13.52 1.68
C ALA A 77 -16.53 12.07 1.66
N GLN A 78 -17.78 11.88 1.17
CA GLN A 78 -18.36 10.55 1.02
C GLN A 78 -17.66 9.73 -0.08
N LYS A 79 -17.32 10.35 -1.21
CA LYS A 79 -16.54 9.67 -2.28
C LYS A 79 -15.19 9.20 -1.76
N PHE A 80 -14.50 10.05 -1.00
CA PHE A 80 -13.20 9.73 -0.41
C PHE A 80 -13.27 8.58 0.60
N THR A 81 -14.29 8.57 1.45
CA THR A 81 -14.47 7.57 2.51
C THR A 81 -15.29 6.35 2.07
N TYR A 82 -15.78 6.33 0.83
CA TYR A 82 -16.65 5.28 0.32
C TYR A 82 -16.12 3.84 0.49
N PRO A 83 -14.84 3.54 0.26
CA PRO A 83 -14.33 2.19 0.48
C PRO A 83 -14.40 1.75 1.94
N LEU A 84 -14.24 2.68 2.87
CA LEU A 84 -14.31 2.41 4.30
C LEU A 84 -15.77 2.19 4.74
N TYR A 85 -16.70 2.98 4.17
CA TYR A 85 -18.12 2.72 4.30
C TYR A 85 -18.46 1.32 3.80
N PHE A 86 -18.05 0.98 2.57
CA PHE A 86 -18.33 -0.33 1.97
C PHE A 86 -17.72 -1.47 2.81
N ALA A 87 -16.48 -1.34 3.26
CA ALA A 87 -15.82 -2.30 4.14
C ALA A 87 -16.62 -2.51 5.44
N THR A 88 -17.11 -1.43 6.03
CA THR A 88 -17.92 -1.46 7.26
C THR A 88 -19.28 -2.10 7.00
N HIS A 89 -19.95 -1.69 5.93
CA HIS A 89 -21.23 -2.25 5.51
C HIS A 89 -21.15 -3.76 5.27
N GLU A 90 -20.12 -4.25 4.58
CA GLU A 90 -19.85 -5.68 4.36
C GLU A 90 -19.68 -6.45 5.68
N VAL A 91 -19.03 -5.84 6.68
CA VAL A 91 -18.86 -6.46 8.00
C VAL A 91 -20.20 -6.55 8.75
N ILE A 92 -20.97 -5.47 8.77
CA ILE A 92 -22.27 -5.39 9.48
C ILE A 92 -23.26 -6.35 8.82
N SER A 93 -23.41 -6.31 7.49
CA SER A 93 -24.33 -7.16 6.73
C SER A 93 -23.97 -8.65 6.79
N GLY A 94 -22.69 -8.98 6.88
CA GLY A 94 -22.19 -10.34 7.08
C GLY A 94 -22.24 -10.83 8.52
N SER A 95 -22.66 -9.99 9.47
CA SER A 95 -22.92 -10.43 10.85
C SER A 95 -24.29 -11.10 10.89
N LEU A 96 -24.35 -12.35 11.38
CA LEU A 96 -25.59 -13.13 11.51
C LEU A 96 -26.57 -12.56 12.57
N ASN A 97 -26.27 -11.40 13.12
CA ASN A 97 -27.05 -10.81 14.19
C ASN A 97 -27.98 -9.72 13.65
N ALA A 98 -29.29 -10.02 13.55
CA ALA A 98 -30.32 -9.05 13.15
C ALA A 98 -30.32 -7.76 14.01
N LYS A 99 -29.78 -7.81 15.23
CA LYS A 99 -29.60 -6.63 16.09
C LYS A 99 -28.48 -5.71 15.56
N ALA A 100 -27.47 -6.23 14.88
CA ALA A 100 -26.37 -5.45 14.32
C ALA A 100 -26.86 -4.48 13.22
N ALA A 101 -27.84 -4.87 12.42
CA ALA A 101 -28.45 -4.02 11.39
C ALA A 101 -29.19 -2.79 11.92
N LYS A 102 -29.53 -2.76 13.23
CA LYS A 102 -30.17 -1.63 13.93
C LYS A 102 -29.16 -0.72 14.64
N LEU A 103 -27.88 -1.07 14.62
CA LEU A 103 -26.81 -0.33 15.26
C LEU A 103 -25.99 0.39 14.21
N GLY A 104 -25.46 1.54 14.57
CA GLY A 104 -24.45 2.24 13.78
C GLY A 104 -23.04 1.96 14.29
N VAL A 105 -22.08 2.43 13.54
CA VAL A 105 -20.65 2.37 13.89
C VAL A 105 -20.00 3.73 13.64
N GLU A 106 -19.31 4.24 14.64
CA GLU A 106 -18.43 5.39 14.52
C GLU A 106 -17.00 4.91 14.38
N ILE A 107 -16.27 5.50 13.45
CA ILE A 107 -14.92 5.08 13.03
C ILE A 107 -14.03 6.33 13.01
N ASP A 108 -12.99 6.32 13.84
CA ASP A 108 -11.95 7.35 13.84
C ASP A 108 -10.65 6.77 13.28
N ILE A 109 -10.05 7.50 12.35
CA ILE A 109 -8.84 7.09 11.62
C ILE A 109 -7.73 8.06 11.91
N HIS A 110 -6.59 7.52 12.31
CA HIS A 110 -5.35 8.26 12.49
C HIS A 110 -4.24 7.68 11.62
N SER A 111 -3.54 8.55 10.86
CA SER A 111 -2.56 8.13 9.86
C SER A 111 -1.15 8.65 10.16
N ASP A 112 -0.19 7.72 10.33
CA ASP A 112 1.25 8.05 10.30
C ASP A 112 1.80 8.09 8.85
N ILE A 113 0.94 7.81 7.85
CA ILE A 113 1.33 7.71 6.45
C ILE A 113 1.05 9.04 5.78
N PRO A 114 2.04 9.71 5.21
CA PRO A 114 1.80 10.92 4.43
C PRO A 114 0.86 10.63 3.25
N TYR A 115 -0.06 11.56 2.99
CA TYR A 115 -1.08 11.39 1.96
C TYR A 115 -0.48 11.49 0.54
N GLY A 116 -0.93 10.61 -0.37
CA GLY A 116 -0.64 10.74 -1.81
C GLY A 116 0.73 10.27 -2.27
N ILE A 117 1.54 9.65 -1.40
CA ILE A 117 2.92 9.25 -1.72
C ILE A 117 3.08 7.78 -2.16
N GLY A 118 1.99 7.09 -2.49
CA GLY A 118 2.04 5.74 -3.07
C GLY A 118 2.36 4.60 -2.08
N LEU A 119 2.30 4.85 -0.77
CA LEU A 119 2.62 3.87 0.28
C LEU A 119 1.45 2.93 0.67
N GLY A 120 0.38 2.87 -0.13
CA GLY A 120 -0.74 1.96 0.12
C GLY A 120 -1.62 2.35 1.31
N SER A 121 -1.77 3.66 1.60
CA SER A 121 -2.63 4.16 2.70
C SER A 121 -4.07 3.69 2.56
N SER A 122 -4.63 3.65 1.36
CA SER A 122 -5.98 3.16 1.09
C SER A 122 -6.17 1.70 1.53
N ALA A 123 -5.26 0.81 1.12
CA ALA A 123 -5.30 -0.60 1.51
C ALA A 123 -5.13 -0.78 3.03
N ALA A 124 -4.19 -0.05 3.65
CA ALA A 124 -4.00 -0.08 5.10
C ALA A 124 -5.25 0.39 5.85
N SER A 125 -5.91 1.47 5.37
CA SER A 125 -7.17 1.96 5.93
C SER A 125 -8.28 0.91 5.83
N CYS A 126 -8.46 0.27 4.67
CA CYS A 126 -9.44 -0.79 4.49
C CYS A 126 -9.17 -1.98 5.43
N VAL A 127 -7.91 -2.44 5.54
CA VAL A 127 -7.52 -3.55 6.42
C VAL A 127 -7.78 -3.23 7.89
N ALA A 128 -7.35 -2.04 8.35
CA ALA A 128 -7.55 -1.63 9.74
C ALA A 128 -9.04 -1.44 10.07
N THR A 129 -9.83 -0.87 9.15
CA THR A 129 -11.28 -0.68 9.32
C THR A 129 -12.02 -2.01 9.40
N VAL A 130 -11.79 -2.94 8.46
CA VAL A 130 -12.39 -4.28 8.51
C VAL A 130 -12.04 -4.99 9.81
N ALA A 131 -10.81 -4.85 10.28
CA ALA A 131 -10.37 -5.50 11.51
C ALA A 131 -11.00 -4.88 12.77
N ALA A 132 -11.02 -3.54 12.86
CA ALA A 132 -11.61 -2.85 14.01
C ALA A 132 -13.13 -3.08 14.08
N VAL A 133 -13.84 -2.83 12.98
CA VAL A 133 -15.30 -3.06 12.91
C VAL A 133 -15.63 -4.55 13.08
N GLY A 134 -14.85 -5.44 12.43
CA GLY A 134 -15.05 -6.89 12.56
C GLY A 134 -14.96 -7.37 14.02
N SER A 135 -14.06 -6.79 14.81
CA SER A 135 -13.87 -7.17 16.22
C SER A 135 -15.04 -6.77 17.13
N LEU A 136 -15.87 -5.78 16.71
CA LEU A 136 -17.11 -5.41 17.43
C LEU A 136 -18.21 -6.47 17.34
N PHE A 137 -18.23 -7.21 16.24
CA PHE A 137 -19.32 -8.14 15.93
C PHE A 137 -18.89 -9.60 15.90
N LEU A 138 -17.63 -9.89 15.50
CA LEU A 138 -17.18 -11.23 15.14
C LEU A 138 -15.68 -11.41 15.41
N LYS A 139 -15.29 -12.59 15.93
CA LYS A 139 -13.88 -12.99 15.87
C LYS A 139 -13.57 -13.57 14.50
N ARG A 140 -12.70 -12.93 13.73
CA ARG A 140 -12.35 -13.34 12.38
C ARG A 140 -10.84 -13.43 12.21
N ASP A 141 -10.40 -14.35 11.33
CA ASP A 141 -9.01 -14.55 10.98
C ASP A 141 -8.48 -13.48 10.00
N ARG A 142 -7.20 -13.52 9.72
CA ARG A 142 -6.55 -12.57 8.82
C ARG A 142 -6.98 -12.73 7.35
N HIS A 143 -7.31 -13.95 6.90
CA HIS A 143 -7.75 -14.20 5.52
C HIS A 143 -9.14 -13.60 5.27
N TRP A 144 -10.04 -13.72 6.23
CA TRP A 144 -11.35 -13.09 6.16
C TRP A 144 -11.23 -11.56 6.08
N ILE A 145 -10.33 -10.97 6.88
CA ILE A 145 -10.07 -9.52 6.89
C ILE A 145 -9.48 -9.09 5.55
N PHE A 146 -8.46 -9.79 5.06
CA PHE A 146 -7.84 -9.54 3.77
C PHE A 146 -8.87 -9.53 2.63
N THR A 147 -9.70 -10.57 2.55
CA THR A 147 -10.68 -10.71 1.47
C THR A 147 -11.63 -9.52 1.40
N ARG A 148 -12.14 -9.05 2.55
CA ARG A 148 -13.06 -7.90 2.59
C ARG A 148 -12.37 -6.58 2.34
N ALA A 149 -11.20 -6.37 2.91
CA ALA A 149 -10.40 -5.17 2.66
C ALA A 149 -10.04 -5.04 1.17
N HIS A 150 -9.65 -6.14 0.52
CA HIS A 150 -9.35 -6.16 -0.91
C HIS A 150 -10.59 -5.87 -1.76
N ARG A 151 -11.77 -6.40 -1.41
CA ARG A 151 -13.02 -6.05 -2.10
C ARG A 151 -13.33 -4.56 -2.01
N ALA A 152 -13.15 -3.96 -0.84
CA ALA A 152 -13.34 -2.52 -0.63
C ALA A 152 -12.33 -1.67 -1.42
N GLU A 153 -11.06 -2.07 -1.43
CA GLU A 153 -10.00 -1.40 -2.19
C GLU A 153 -10.27 -1.41 -3.70
N ARG A 154 -10.79 -2.50 -4.24
CA ARG A 154 -11.15 -2.63 -5.67
C ARG A 154 -12.21 -1.65 -6.13
N LEU A 155 -12.97 -1.04 -5.25
CA LEU A 155 -13.93 0.01 -5.62
C LEU A 155 -13.22 1.28 -6.11
N ILE A 156 -12.04 1.57 -5.56
CA ILE A 156 -11.20 2.69 -6.01
C ILE A 156 -10.26 2.23 -7.13
N HIS A 157 -9.59 1.10 -6.92
CA HIS A 157 -8.54 0.59 -7.78
C HIS A 157 -9.02 -0.69 -8.46
N LYS A 158 -9.81 -0.56 -9.54
CA LYS A 158 -10.42 -1.70 -10.27
C LYS A 158 -9.41 -2.79 -10.65
N SER A 159 -8.19 -2.39 -10.99
CA SER A 159 -7.07 -3.27 -11.38
C SER A 159 -6.14 -3.64 -10.22
N SER A 160 -6.58 -3.48 -8.94
CA SER A 160 -5.75 -3.86 -7.78
C SER A 160 -5.33 -5.33 -7.86
N SER A 161 -4.02 -5.58 -7.69
CA SER A 161 -3.48 -6.94 -7.60
C SER A 161 -3.85 -7.65 -6.28
N GLY A 162 -4.26 -6.88 -5.26
CA GLY A 162 -4.47 -7.35 -3.89
C GLY A 162 -3.20 -7.35 -3.03
N GLY A 163 -2.03 -7.12 -3.62
CA GLY A 163 -0.74 -7.15 -2.92
C GLY A 163 -0.65 -6.17 -1.75
N ASP A 164 -1.20 -4.97 -1.92
CA ASP A 164 -1.19 -3.92 -0.90
C ASP A 164 -1.98 -4.35 0.35
N CYS A 165 -3.22 -4.83 0.16
CA CYS A 165 -4.01 -5.40 1.26
C CYS A 165 -3.37 -6.64 1.86
N TYR A 166 -2.72 -7.48 1.03
CA TYR A 166 -2.05 -8.69 1.51
C TYR A 166 -0.91 -8.34 2.46
N VAL A 167 0.02 -7.48 2.05
CA VAL A 167 1.17 -7.11 2.88
C VAL A 167 0.75 -6.32 4.11
N SER A 168 -0.25 -5.44 4.02
CA SER A 168 -0.81 -4.74 5.18
C SER A 168 -1.45 -5.68 6.20
N THR A 169 -2.04 -6.81 5.74
CA THR A 169 -2.66 -7.80 6.61
C THR A 169 -1.64 -8.74 7.24
N PHE A 170 -0.72 -9.30 6.44
CA PHE A 170 0.17 -10.39 6.88
C PHE A 170 1.54 -9.89 7.34
N GLY A 171 1.98 -8.72 6.91
CA GLY A 171 3.24 -8.07 7.28
C GLY A 171 4.49 -8.78 6.78
N GLY A 172 5.62 -8.11 6.93
CA GLY A 172 6.94 -8.61 6.55
C GLY A 172 7.30 -8.30 5.11
N LEU A 173 8.34 -8.97 4.64
CA LEU A 173 8.70 -9.03 3.23
C LEU A 173 7.96 -10.21 2.60
N ILE A 174 7.19 -9.92 1.56
CA ILE A 174 6.36 -10.91 0.88
C ILE A 174 6.82 -11.04 -0.57
N TYR A 175 7.15 -12.26 -0.98
CA TYR A 175 7.18 -12.63 -2.38
C TYR A 175 5.73 -12.92 -2.77
N TYR A 176 5.15 -12.01 -3.51
CA TYR A 176 3.73 -11.98 -3.84
C TYR A 176 3.49 -12.38 -5.30
N VAL A 177 2.58 -13.30 -5.50
CA VAL A 177 2.09 -13.70 -6.83
C VAL A 177 0.57 -13.58 -6.83
N ARG A 178 0.04 -12.76 -7.74
CA ARG A 178 -1.41 -12.56 -7.87
C ARG A 178 -2.09 -13.90 -8.16
N ASN A 179 -3.08 -14.24 -7.34
CA ASN A 179 -3.81 -15.55 -7.44
C ASN A 179 -2.91 -16.79 -7.30
N GLY A 180 -1.68 -16.62 -6.81
CA GLY A 180 -0.71 -17.69 -6.66
C GLY A 180 -0.31 -17.91 -5.19
N LYS A 181 0.75 -18.68 -5.00
CA LYS A 181 1.27 -19.04 -3.68
C LYS A 181 2.22 -17.97 -3.16
N ASN A 182 1.76 -17.21 -2.17
CA ASN A 182 2.55 -16.15 -1.54
C ASN A 182 3.45 -16.73 -0.43
N ARG A 183 4.67 -16.18 -0.28
CA ARG A 183 5.60 -16.62 0.76
C ARG A 183 6.29 -15.43 1.44
N LYS A 184 6.57 -15.55 2.73
CA LYS A 184 7.41 -14.60 3.45
C LYS A 184 8.88 -14.82 3.11
N ILE A 185 9.60 -13.73 2.86
CA ILE A 185 11.06 -13.73 2.74
C ILE A 185 11.62 -13.46 4.14
N LYS A 186 12.41 -14.39 4.64
CA LYS A 186 13.12 -14.23 5.92
C LYS A 186 14.44 -13.51 5.67
N THR A 187 14.69 -12.43 6.38
CA THR A 187 15.94 -11.66 6.34
C THR A 187 16.68 -11.79 7.66
N ARG A 188 18.00 -11.75 7.61
CA ARG A 188 18.85 -11.75 8.82
C ARG A 188 18.80 -10.40 9.52
N ARG A 189 18.77 -9.31 8.75
CA ARG A 189 18.69 -7.93 9.23
C ARG A 189 17.42 -7.26 8.76
N SER A 190 17.02 -6.22 9.47
CA SER A 190 15.95 -5.33 9.02
C SER A 190 16.39 -4.56 7.78
N VAL A 191 15.55 -4.54 6.75
CA VAL A 191 15.80 -3.73 5.56
C VAL A 191 15.32 -2.31 5.83
N SER A 192 16.25 -1.36 5.76
CA SER A 192 15.97 0.06 5.94
C SER A 192 16.17 0.80 4.62
N LEU A 193 15.24 1.67 4.29
CA LEU A 193 15.22 2.45 3.06
C LEU A 193 15.05 3.93 3.39
N ILE A 194 15.47 4.79 2.48
CA ILE A 194 15.04 6.19 2.45
C ILE A 194 13.99 6.31 1.36
N LEU A 195 12.79 6.73 1.73
CA LEU A 195 11.76 7.14 0.79
C LEU A 195 11.93 8.62 0.50
N VAL A 196 11.97 8.98 -0.77
CA VAL A 196 12.04 10.37 -1.23
C VAL A 196 10.78 10.66 -2.03
N ASN A 197 10.02 11.66 -1.59
CA ASN A 197 8.80 12.08 -2.28
C ASN A 197 9.10 13.31 -3.13
N THR A 198 8.87 13.22 -4.44
CA THR A 198 9.06 14.34 -5.39
C THR A 198 8.00 15.43 -5.24
N GLY A 199 6.88 15.15 -4.57
CA GLY A 199 5.73 16.05 -4.50
C GLY A 199 4.89 16.12 -5.79
N ILE A 200 5.31 15.46 -6.86
CA ILE A 200 4.59 15.43 -8.15
C ILE A 200 3.39 14.50 -8.02
N LYS A 201 2.20 15.07 -8.23
CA LYS A 201 0.95 14.31 -8.23
C LYS A 201 0.79 13.54 -9.53
N HIS A 202 0.39 12.30 -9.43
CA HIS A 202 0.13 11.43 -10.58
C HIS A 202 -1.21 10.71 -10.44
N SER A 203 -1.72 10.22 -11.57
CA SER A 203 -2.92 9.38 -11.60
C SER A 203 -2.52 7.92 -11.80
N THR A 204 -2.65 7.12 -10.76
CA THR A 204 -2.42 5.65 -10.85
C THR A 204 -3.25 5.03 -11.97
N LYS A 205 -4.50 5.52 -12.18
CA LYS A 205 -5.36 5.03 -13.26
C LYS A 205 -4.76 5.31 -14.64
N ALA A 206 -4.25 6.52 -14.86
CA ALA A 206 -3.62 6.87 -16.14
C ALA A 206 -2.39 6.02 -16.44
N LEU A 207 -1.56 5.77 -15.42
CA LEU A 207 -0.35 4.93 -15.57
C LEU A 207 -0.70 3.46 -15.81
N VAL A 208 -1.72 2.92 -15.16
CA VAL A 208 -2.21 1.55 -15.44
C VAL A 208 -2.71 1.46 -16.89
N SER A 209 -3.46 2.45 -17.39
CA SER A 209 -3.91 2.48 -18.79
C SER A 209 -2.74 2.63 -19.76
N LEU A 210 -1.70 3.41 -19.42
CA LEU A 210 -0.47 3.53 -20.22
C LEU A 210 0.21 2.17 -20.39
N VAL A 211 0.39 1.43 -19.29
CA VAL A 211 1.01 0.09 -19.33
C VAL A 211 0.17 -0.91 -20.12
N GLU A 212 -1.16 -0.85 -19.98
CA GLU A 212 -2.07 -1.70 -20.76
C GLU A 212 -1.95 -1.41 -22.27
N ASN A 213 -1.90 -0.13 -22.66
CA ASN A 213 -1.68 0.28 -24.04
C ASN A 213 -0.30 -0.16 -24.57
N PHE A 214 0.76 0.03 -23.76
CA PHE A 214 2.10 -0.42 -24.11
C PHE A 214 2.12 -1.93 -24.38
N ARG A 215 1.54 -2.73 -23.50
CA ARG A 215 1.42 -4.18 -23.64
C ARG A 215 0.68 -4.57 -24.91
N ASN A 216 -0.44 -3.93 -25.20
CA ASN A 216 -1.25 -4.24 -26.39
C ASN A 216 -0.53 -3.92 -27.70
N GLN A 217 0.29 -2.86 -27.71
CA GLN A 217 1.04 -2.44 -28.89
C GLN A 217 2.39 -3.17 -29.03
N ASN A 218 2.99 -3.65 -27.94
CA ASN A 218 4.34 -4.21 -27.89
C ASN A 218 4.36 -5.53 -27.09
N THR A 219 3.49 -6.50 -27.45
CA THR A 219 3.28 -7.73 -26.64
C THR A 219 4.59 -8.48 -26.39
N SER A 220 5.40 -8.74 -27.42
CA SER A 220 6.68 -9.47 -27.29
C SER A 220 7.65 -8.74 -26.36
N LEU A 221 7.84 -7.43 -26.53
CA LEU A 221 8.71 -6.64 -25.66
C LEU A 221 8.18 -6.63 -24.22
N PHE A 222 6.85 -6.50 -24.04
CA PHE A 222 6.27 -6.56 -22.72
C PHE A 222 6.52 -7.90 -22.02
N ASP A 223 6.41 -9.02 -22.74
CA ASP A 223 6.65 -10.36 -22.21
C ASP A 223 8.15 -10.54 -21.83
N ASP A 224 9.07 -10.00 -22.61
CA ASP A 224 10.50 -9.99 -22.29
C ASP A 224 10.80 -9.16 -21.03
N LEU A 225 10.16 -7.99 -20.88
CA LEU A 225 10.26 -7.16 -19.69
C LEU A 225 9.66 -7.88 -18.46
N ALA A 226 8.53 -8.55 -18.61
CA ALA A 226 7.87 -9.30 -17.53
C ALA A 226 8.72 -10.51 -17.08
N ASN A 227 9.35 -11.22 -18.02
CA ASN A 227 10.29 -12.30 -17.72
C ASN A 227 11.53 -11.77 -16.97
N SER A 228 12.06 -10.63 -17.42
CA SER A 228 13.18 -9.95 -16.75
C SER A 228 12.80 -9.50 -15.35
N ALA A 229 11.59 -8.94 -15.15
CA ALA A 229 11.08 -8.54 -13.84
C ALA A 229 10.92 -9.75 -12.91
N THR A 230 10.45 -10.88 -13.43
CA THR A 230 10.36 -12.16 -12.69
C THR A 230 11.72 -12.61 -12.21
N HIS A 231 12.71 -12.66 -13.14
CA HIS A 231 14.08 -13.04 -12.78
C HIS A 231 14.70 -12.10 -11.73
N ILE A 232 14.47 -10.78 -11.87
CA ILE A 232 14.94 -9.80 -10.88
C ILE A 232 14.31 -10.05 -9.51
N CYS A 233 13.00 -10.34 -9.43
CA CYS A 233 12.32 -10.67 -8.17
C CYS A 233 12.92 -11.93 -7.51
N ASP A 234 13.21 -12.98 -8.30
CA ASP A 234 13.83 -14.20 -7.77
C ASP A 234 15.21 -13.94 -7.19
N GLN A 235 16.05 -13.23 -7.94
CA GLN A 235 17.39 -12.86 -7.49
C GLN A 235 17.35 -11.92 -6.26
N ALA A 236 16.38 -11.00 -6.22
CA ALA A 236 16.21 -10.10 -5.08
C ALA A 236 15.76 -10.84 -3.82
N ALA A 237 14.88 -11.85 -3.95
CA ALA A 237 14.50 -12.70 -2.83
C ALA A 237 15.70 -13.47 -2.24
N LEU A 238 16.60 -13.95 -3.09
CA LEU A 238 17.87 -14.57 -2.66
C LEU A 238 18.78 -13.55 -1.97
N ALA A 239 19.01 -12.38 -2.59
CA ALA A 239 19.86 -11.33 -2.03
C ALA A 239 19.37 -10.85 -0.64
N LEU A 240 18.04 -10.77 -0.45
CA LEU A 240 17.42 -10.47 0.84
C LEU A 240 17.68 -11.56 1.89
N THR A 241 17.61 -12.83 1.50
CA THR A 241 17.85 -13.96 2.40
C THR A 241 19.34 -14.07 2.77
N GLU A 242 20.23 -13.78 1.83
CA GLU A 242 21.69 -13.80 1.97
C GLU A 242 22.25 -12.57 2.70
N ASP A 243 21.42 -11.55 2.96
CA ASP A 243 21.81 -10.24 3.53
C ASP A 243 22.87 -9.53 2.67
N ASN A 244 22.64 -9.50 1.36
CA ASN A 244 23.54 -8.89 0.37
C ASN A 244 22.97 -7.56 -0.17
N PRO A 245 23.20 -6.42 0.52
CA PRO A 245 22.64 -5.13 0.13
C PRO A 245 23.20 -4.59 -1.18
N VAL A 246 24.45 -4.92 -1.52
CA VAL A 246 25.07 -4.49 -2.79
C VAL A 246 24.38 -5.15 -3.98
N LYS A 247 24.16 -6.48 -3.91
CA LYS A 247 23.40 -7.22 -4.95
C LYS A 247 21.97 -6.70 -5.03
N LEU A 248 21.32 -6.49 -3.89
CA LEU A 248 19.95 -5.97 -3.80
C LEU A 248 19.84 -4.60 -4.48
N GLY A 249 20.76 -3.68 -4.19
CA GLY A 249 20.79 -2.35 -4.78
C GLY A 249 20.98 -2.37 -6.31
N ARG A 250 21.88 -3.22 -6.81
CA ARG A 250 22.07 -3.41 -8.26
C ARG A 250 20.78 -3.91 -8.94
N LEU A 251 20.05 -4.82 -8.28
CA LEU A 251 18.76 -5.32 -8.77
C LEU A 251 17.67 -4.22 -8.74
N MET A 252 17.66 -3.35 -7.72
CA MET A 252 16.78 -2.18 -7.69
C MET A 252 17.00 -1.28 -8.91
N SER A 253 18.25 -0.95 -9.22
CA SER A 253 18.58 -0.13 -10.39
C SER A 253 18.21 -0.82 -11.72
N ARG A 254 18.36 -2.15 -11.81
CA ARG A 254 17.89 -2.90 -12.98
C ARG A 254 16.36 -2.88 -13.12
N ASN A 255 15.63 -3.04 -12.02
CA ASN A 255 14.17 -2.94 -12.03
C ASN A 255 13.71 -1.53 -12.46
N HIS A 256 14.43 -0.48 -12.03
CA HIS A 256 14.12 0.89 -12.45
C HIS A 256 14.19 1.04 -13.97
N ARG A 257 15.23 0.52 -14.62
CA ARG A 257 15.35 0.56 -16.09
C ARG A 257 14.20 -0.16 -16.80
N LEU A 258 13.67 -1.25 -16.25
CA LEU A 258 12.48 -1.88 -16.83
C LEU A 258 11.27 -0.93 -16.76
N LEU A 259 11.15 -0.15 -15.66
CA LEU A 259 10.07 0.80 -15.48
C LEU A 259 10.24 2.06 -16.34
N GLU A 260 11.48 2.51 -16.62
CA GLU A 260 11.80 3.53 -17.62
C GLU A 260 11.37 3.05 -19.01
N THR A 261 11.75 1.83 -19.42
CA THR A 261 11.36 1.23 -20.71
C THR A 261 9.83 1.09 -20.84
N LEU A 262 9.14 0.78 -19.74
CA LEU A 262 7.68 0.70 -19.70
C LEU A 262 6.99 2.07 -19.81
N GLY A 263 7.75 3.17 -19.69
CA GLY A 263 7.26 4.54 -19.79
C GLY A 263 6.55 5.06 -18.53
N VAL A 264 6.75 4.42 -17.38
CA VAL A 264 6.13 4.83 -16.10
C VAL A 264 7.04 5.68 -15.22
N SER A 265 8.29 5.90 -15.62
CA SER A 265 9.18 6.87 -14.98
C SER A 265 9.05 8.24 -15.62
N THR A 266 9.55 9.26 -14.95
CA THR A 266 9.65 10.63 -15.45
C THR A 266 11.10 11.10 -15.35
N GLU A 267 11.47 12.13 -16.14
CA GLU A 267 12.81 12.69 -16.10
C GLU A 267 13.22 13.11 -14.69
N GLU A 268 12.30 13.70 -13.90
CA GLU A 268 12.56 14.09 -12.52
C GLU A 268 12.86 12.87 -11.64
N THR A 269 12.10 11.79 -11.84
CA THR A 269 12.30 10.53 -11.11
C THR A 269 13.65 9.91 -11.46
N ASP A 270 14.00 9.88 -12.74
CA ASP A 270 15.24 9.31 -13.23
C ASP A 270 16.46 10.13 -12.75
N ASN A 271 16.34 11.48 -12.78
CA ASN A 271 17.35 12.38 -12.24
C ASN A 271 17.53 12.18 -10.71
N LEU A 272 16.42 11.99 -9.97
CA LEU A 272 16.47 11.71 -8.55
C LEU A 272 17.12 10.35 -8.26
N VAL A 273 16.78 9.31 -9.01
CA VAL A 273 17.40 7.98 -8.87
C VAL A 273 18.91 8.07 -9.13
N ARG A 274 19.34 8.77 -10.20
CA ARG A 274 20.75 8.98 -10.51
C ARG A 274 21.46 9.71 -9.38
N TYR A 275 20.85 10.78 -8.84
CA TYR A 275 21.41 11.51 -7.72
C TYR A 275 21.55 10.65 -6.46
N CYS A 276 20.58 9.77 -6.19
CA CYS A 276 20.68 8.83 -5.08
C CYS A 276 21.89 7.89 -5.23
N LEU A 277 22.13 7.38 -6.43
CA LEU A 277 23.28 6.52 -6.73
C LEU A 277 24.60 7.28 -6.56
N ASP A 278 24.72 8.49 -7.13
CA ASP A 278 25.90 9.35 -7.03
C ASP A 278 26.19 9.77 -5.59
N SER A 279 25.16 9.81 -4.75
CA SER A 279 25.25 10.13 -3.31
C SER A 279 25.60 8.91 -2.44
N GLY A 280 25.86 7.73 -3.01
CA GLY A 280 26.34 6.54 -2.31
C GLY A 280 25.26 5.52 -1.93
N ALA A 281 24.07 5.58 -2.50
CA ALA A 281 23.09 4.50 -2.35
C ALA A 281 23.58 3.22 -3.06
N TYR A 282 23.38 2.04 -2.46
CA TYR A 282 23.59 0.75 -3.12
C TYR A 282 22.70 0.58 -4.34
N GLY A 283 21.51 1.20 -4.32
CA GLY A 283 20.55 1.20 -5.40
C GLY A 283 19.36 2.10 -5.07
N ALA A 284 18.72 2.60 -6.13
CA ALA A 284 17.52 3.42 -6.02
C ALA A 284 16.56 3.11 -7.17
N LYS A 285 15.26 3.36 -6.95
CA LYS A 285 14.24 3.15 -7.97
C LYS A 285 12.92 3.83 -7.59
N LEU A 286 12.09 4.11 -8.56
CA LEU A 286 10.70 4.46 -8.28
C LEU A 286 9.98 3.34 -7.52
N THR A 287 8.97 3.66 -6.73
CA THR A 287 8.10 2.71 -6.04
C THR A 287 6.63 3.05 -6.27
N GLY A 288 5.81 2.03 -6.48
CA GLY A 288 4.39 2.20 -6.78
C GLY A 288 4.11 2.40 -8.27
N ALA A 289 3.15 3.24 -8.61
CA ALA A 289 2.69 3.38 -10.00
C ALA A 289 3.63 4.18 -10.90
N GLY A 290 4.54 4.99 -10.35
CA GLY A 290 5.39 5.90 -11.15
C GLY A 290 4.71 7.23 -11.47
N GLY A 291 5.13 7.89 -12.57
CA GLY A 291 4.62 9.19 -13.02
C GLY A 291 5.03 10.37 -12.13
N GLY A 292 6.18 10.30 -11.47
CA GLY A 292 6.61 11.14 -10.37
C GLY A 292 6.48 10.37 -9.05
N GLY A 293 5.88 10.98 -8.00
CA GLY A 293 5.60 10.30 -6.74
C GLY A 293 6.86 10.01 -5.92
N SER A 294 7.15 8.75 -5.65
CA SER A 294 8.21 8.38 -4.70
C SER A 294 9.30 7.50 -5.28
N VAL A 295 10.52 7.74 -4.82
CA VAL A 295 11.71 6.91 -5.03
C VAL A 295 12.07 6.26 -3.70
N ILE A 296 12.50 5.00 -3.73
CA ILE A 296 13.14 4.32 -2.61
C ILE A 296 14.62 4.14 -2.90
N ALA A 297 15.45 4.47 -1.91
CA ALA A 297 16.90 4.29 -1.95
C ALA A 297 17.35 3.34 -0.84
N LEU A 298 18.17 2.37 -1.20
CA LEU A 298 18.87 1.49 -0.26
C LEU A 298 20.22 2.08 0.04
N VAL A 299 20.39 2.60 1.26
CA VAL A 299 21.58 3.34 1.69
C VAL A 299 22.27 2.59 2.82
N PRO A 300 23.62 2.55 2.87
CA PRO A 300 24.33 2.04 4.04
C PRO A 300 23.84 2.74 5.31
N ASP A 301 23.71 1.96 6.41
CA ASP A 301 23.12 2.48 7.65
C ASP A 301 23.90 3.69 8.21
N GLU A 302 25.21 3.66 8.10
CA GLU A 302 26.12 4.71 8.55
C GLU A 302 25.99 6.03 7.78
N TYR A 303 25.51 6.02 6.54
CA TYR A 303 25.40 7.21 5.68
C TYR A 303 23.99 7.78 5.56
N LYS A 304 22.98 7.18 6.19
CA LYS A 304 21.56 7.60 6.02
C LYS A 304 21.29 9.05 6.39
N THR A 305 21.87 9.52 7.47
CA THR A 305 21.67 10.91 7.94
C THR A 305 22.25 11.91 6.95
N GLU A 306 23.50 11.69 6.52
CA GLU A 306 24.18 12.53 5.55
C GLU A 306 23.48 12.52 4.19
N PHE A 307 23.06 11.32 3.75
CA PHE A 307 22.32 11.12 2.51
C PHE A 307 21.00 11.91 2.51
N GLY A 308 20.22 11.80 3.59
CA GLY A 308 18.96 12.56 3.73
C GLY A 308 19.20 14.08 3.71
N TYR A 309 20.27 14.56 4.36
CA TYR A 309 20.64 15.97 4.36
C TYR A 309 21.03 16.47 2.96
N LYS A 310 21.82 15.70 2.20
CA LYS A 310 22.19 16.03 0.81
C LYS A 310 20.98 16.18 -0.09
N LEU A 311 20.02 15.26 0.02
CA LEU A 311 18.77 15.30 -0.75
C LEU A 311 17.90 16.49 -0.39
N LEU A 312 17.72 16.76 0.90
CA LEU A 312 16.95 17.91 1.37
C LEU A 312 17.55 19.23 0.88
N LYS A 313 18.89 19.38 0.95
CA LYS A 313 19.59 20.57 0.51
C LYS A 313 19.47 20.81 -0.99
N LYS A 314 19.51 19.77 -1.82
CA LYS A 314 19.49 19.89 -3.29
C LYS A 314 18.09 20.08 -3.85
N TYR A 315 17.11 19.31 -3.36
CA TYR A 315 15.79 19.22 -3.99
C TYR A 315 14.65 19.74 -3.13
N SER A 316 14.88 20.04 -1.84
CA SER A 316 13.84 20.33 -0.84
C SER A 316 12.77 19.22 -0.76
N TYR A 317 13.11 18.02 -1.18
CA TYR A 317 12.19 16.88 -1.17
C TYR A 317 12.04 16.29 0.23
N GLN A 318 10.84 15.81 0.52
CA GLN A 318 10.57 15.11 1.75
C GLN A 318 11.27 13.75 1.76
N CYS A 319 12.25 13.59 2.64
CA CYS A 319 12.99 12.34 2.88
C CYS A 319 12.44 11.66 4.14
N ILE A 320 11.96 10.45 4.00
CA ILE A 320 11.35 9.69 5.09
C ILE A 320 12.14 8.38 5.25
N PRO A 321 12.86 8.20 6.36
CA PRO A 321 13.43 6.90 6.68
C PRO A 321 12.28 5.93 6.98
N VAL A 322 12.32 4.76 6.35
CA VAL A 322 11.34 3.70 6.54
C VAL A 322 12.05 2.37 6.79
N GLN A 323 11.46 1.57 7.62
CA GLN A 323 11.99 0.26 8.01
C GLN A 323 10.98 -0.83 7.72
N ILE A 324 11.42 -1.89 7.06
CA ILE A 324 10.58 -3.06 6.86
C ILE A 324 10.32 -3.74 8.20
N ARG A 325 9.05 -4.01 8.51
CA ARG A 325 8.62 -4.63 9.76
C ARG A 325 7.97 -5.98 9.51
N SER A 326 8.19 -6.91 10.45
CA SER A 326 7.69 -8.29 10.33
C SER A 326 6.19 -8.44 10.59
N TYR A 327 5.56 -7.49 11.27
CA TYR A 327 4.15 -7.56 11.66
C TYR A 327 3.25 -6.73 10.73
N GLY A 328 2.14 -7.36 10.33
CA GLY A 328 1.07 -6.74 9.56
C GLY A 328 0.01 -6.12 10.48
N LEU A 329 -1.24 -6.51 10.27
CA LEU A 329 -2.37 -6.13 11.08
C LEU A 329 -2.17 -6.46 12.56
N LEU A 330 -2.44 -5.49 13.44
CA LEU A 330 -2.53 -5.63 14.89
C LEU A 330 -3.95 -5.27 15.34
N LYS A 331 -4.48 -5.99 16.34
CA LYS A 331 -5.76 -5.75 17.02
C LYS A 331 -5.47 -5.50 18.49
N TYR A 332 -6.21 -4.57 19.10
CA TYR A 332 -6.04 -4.16 20.51
C TYR A 332 -7.34 -4.25 21.29
#